data_e8725bedd52cf4fe97b6ab5cc6ca6b50
#
_entry.id   e8725bedd52cf4fe97b6ab5cc6ca6b50
#
_cell.length_a   1.000
_cell.length_b   1.000
_cell.length_c   1.000
_cell.angle_alpha   90.00
_cell.angle_beta   90.00
_cell.angle_gamma   90.00
#
_symmetry.space_group_name_H-M   'P 1'
#
loop_
_entity.id
_entity.type
_entity.pdbx_description
1 polymer ?
#
loop_
_entity_poly.entity_id
_entity_poly.type
_entity_poly.pdbx_seq_one_letter_code
_entity_poly.pdbx_strand_id
1 'polypeptide(L)'
;MRALKRASQWLLVVLATTMLAACATGPQVRTDYDPTADFGKYRTWSFYSPIAMEESGYSTWISDRIKDNVRKEMEARGYRYVEASPDLQVNFQGVVQDRTEVFSMPRSGVQYFYNYRRNAYVGVPVWYDDTHVSRYREGTLTVDLVDARRNRMVWTGAAIGRVVKKTPE
;
A
#
# COMPACT_ATOMS: atom_id res chain seq x y z
N MET A 1 -45.83 15.65 13.22
CA MET A 1 -44.84 16.35 12.37
C MET A 1 -43.43 16.42 12.99
N ARG A 2 -43.23 16.63 14.29
CA ARG A 2 -41.88 16.67 14.91
C ARG A 2 -41.16 15.32 14.97
N ALA A 3 -41.91 14.21 15.13
CA ALA A 3 -41.33 12.86 15.17
C ALA A 3 -40.78 12.39 13.81
N LEU A 4 -41.47 12.72 12.71
CA LEU A 4 -40.99 12.41 11.34
C LEU A 4 -39.72 13.17 10.98
N LYS A 5 -39.61 14.45 11.40
CA LYS A 5 -38.39 15.24 11.16
C LYS A 5 -37.18 14.66 11.91
N ARG A 6 -37.36 14.18 13.14
CA ARG A 6 -36.30 13.53 13.92
C ARG A 6 -35.88 12.22 13.31
N ALA A 7 -36.82 11.39 12.84
CA ALA A 7 -36.50 10.12 12.16
C ALA A 7 -35.71 10.36 10.87
N SER A 8 -36.09 11.38 10.07
CA SER A 8 -35.35 11.76 8.85
C SER A 8 -33.94 12.26 9.14
N GLN A 9 -33.72 13.00 10.23
CA GLN A 9 -32.41 13.48 10.65
C GLN A 9 -31.49 12.30 11.08
N TRP A 10 -32.02 11.34 11.83
CA TRP A 10 -31.25 10.15 12.21
C TRP A 10 -30.89 9.28 11.01
N LEU A 11 -31.78 9.15 10.03
CA LEU A 11 -31.53 8.41 8.80
C LEU A 11 -30.41 9.04 7.97
N LEU A 12 -30.38 10.36 7.88
CA LEU A 12 -29.30 11.11 7.20
C LEU A 12 -27.96 10.97 7.90
N VAL A 13 -27.93 10.97 9.24
CA VAL A 13 -26.69 10.78 10.00
C VAL A 13 -26.15 9.36 9.81
N VAL A 14 -27.02 8.33 9.86
CA VAL A 14 -26.61 6.94 9.61
C VAL A 14 -26.12 6.75 8.17
N LEU A 15 -26.76 7.37 7.19
CA LEU A 15 -26.34 7.31 5.79
C LEU A 15 -25.00 8.03 5.58
N ALA A 16 -24.74 9.14 6.26
CA ALA A 16 -23.48 9.87 6.19
C ALA A 16 -22.32 9.08 6.84
N THR A 17 -22.58 8.37 7.94
CA THR A 17 -21.56 7.55 8.62
C THR A 17 -21.18 6.30 7.82
N THR A 18 -22.11 5.70 7.07
CA THR A 18 -21.80 4.54 6.21
C THR A 18 -20.95 4.90 4.99
N MET A 19 -21.02 6.13 4.50
CA MET A 19 -20.18 6.57 3.38
C MET A 19 -18.70 6.82 3.77
N LEU A 20 -18.38 7.00 5.05
CA LEU A 20 -16.99 7.19 5.49
C LEU A 20 -16.18 5.87 5.59
N ALA A 21 -16.83 4.71 5.58
CA ALA A 21 -16.17 3.41 5.70
C ALA A 21 -15.58 2.86 4.38
N ALA A 22 -15.78 3.51 3.24
CA ALA A 22 -15.44 2.99 1.91
C ALA A 22 -13.98 3.22 1.46
N CYS A 23 -13.09 3.77 2.29
CA CYS A 23 -11.74 4.20 1.86
C CYS A 23 -10.59 3.30 2.31
N ALA A 24 -10.79 2.01 2.60
CA ALA A 24 -9.77 1.14 3.23
C ALA A 24 -8.95 0.26 2.28
N THR A 25 -8.96 0.48 0.95
CA THR A 25 -8.24 -0.38 -0.02
C THR A 25 -7.00 0.25 -0.65
N GLY A 26 -6.36 1.20 0.03
CA GLY A 26 -5.11 1.83 -0.41
C GLY A 26 -3.88 0.95 -0.12
N PRO A 27 -2.72 1.29 -0.72
CA PRO A 27 -1.45 0.65 -0.38
C PRO A 27 -1.12 0.83 1.11
N GLN A 28 -0.47 -0.16 1.71
CA GLN A 28 0.07 -0.02 3.06
C GLN A 28 1.20 1.00 3.04
N VAL A 29 1.08 2.04 3.85
CA VAL A 29 2.12 3.06 4.03
C VAL A 29 2.76 2.88 5.40
N ARG A 30 4.11 2.85 5.43
CA ARG A 30 4.92 2.82 6.65
C ARG A 30 5.92 3.95 6.58
N THR A 31 6.14 4.63 7.70
CA THR A 31 7.13 5.71 7.79
C THR A 31 7.94 5.55 9.05
N ASP A 32 9.21 5.97 8.98
CA ASP A 32 10.12 6.03 10.11
C ASP A 32 11.02 7.25 9.97
N TYR A 33 11.58 7.73 11.08
CA TYR A 33 12.43 8.92 11.07
C TYR A 33 13.48 8.89 12.19
N ASP A 34 14.57 9.59 11.99
CA ASP A 34 15.60 9.80 13.03
C ASP A 34 15.07 10.80 14.07
N PRO A 35 14.82 10.37 15.33
CA PRO A 35 14.30 11.25 16.37
C PRO A 35 15.25 12.39 16.75
N THR A 36 16.53 12.31 16.34
CA THR A 36 17.52 13.35 16.58
C THR A 36 17.57 14.40 15.46
N ALA A 37 16.83 14.20 14.36
CA ALA A 37 16.76 15.12 13.25
C ALA A 37 15.85 16.32 13.57
N ASP A 38 16.37 17.51 13.39
CA ASP A 38 15.61 18.75 13.53
C ASP A 38 15.08 19.19 12.14
N PHE A 39 13.90 18.72 11.78
CA PHE A 39 13.26 19.05 10.51
C PHE A 39 12.98 20.54 10.34
N GLY A 40 12.88 21.29 11.43
CA GLY A 40 12.71 22.74 11.41
C GLY A 40 13.88 23.52 10.82
N LYS A 41 15.04 22.91 10.67
CA LYS A 41 16.24 23.54 10.09
C LYS A 41 16.36 23.42 8.59
N TYR A 42 15.72 22.41 7.99
CA TYR A 42 15.79 22.18 6.55
C TYR A 42 14.87 23.15 5.81
N ARG A 43 15.40 23.75 4.74
CA ARG A 43 14.66 24.72 3.90
C ARG A 43 14.74 24.38 2.42
N THR A 44 15.84 23.73 2.02
CA THR A 44 16.16 23.45 0.62
C THR A 44 16.30 21.96 0.41
N TRP A 45 16.01 21.53 -0.82
CA TRP A 45 16.13 20.12 -1.18
C TRP A 45 16.54 19.94 -2.64
N SER A 46 17.10 18.78 -2.96
CA SER A 46 17.31 18.29 -4.32
C SER A 46 17.03 16.81 -4.40
N PHE A 47 17.08 16.24 -5.61
CA PHE A 47 17.17 14.80 -5.74
C PHE A 47 18.60 14.32 -5.44
N TYR A 48 18.69 13.11 -4.88
CA TYR A 48 19.95 12.38 -4.75
C TYR A 48 20.46 12.02 -6.15
N SER A 49 21.76 12.00 -6.37
CA SER A 49 22.34 11.70 -7.68
C SER A 49 23.45 10.66 -7.57
N PRO A 50 23.31 9.50 -8.26
CA PRO A 50 22.14 9.05 -9.02
C PRO A 50 21.00 8.63 -8.09
N ILE A 51 19.73 8.78 -8.54
CA ILE A 51 18.57 8.21 -7.86
C ILE A 51 18.66 6.68 -7.93
N ALA A 52 18.36 5.98 -6.83
CA ALA A 52 18.49 4.53 -6.77
C ALA A 52 17.64 3.79 -7.83
N MET A 53 16.46 4.32 -8.17
CA MET A 53 15.63 3.78 -9.26
C MET A 53 16.26 3.95 -10.66
N GLU A 54 17.25 4.83 -10.81
CA GLU A 54 17.92 5.20 -12.06
C GLU A 54 19.39 4.73 -12.10
N GLU A 55 19.80 3.81 -11.25
CA GLU A 55 21.18 3.27 -11.21
C GLU A 55 21.63 2.66 -12.54
N SER A 56 20.68 2.22 -13.39
CA SER A 56 20.97 1.77 -14.76
C SER A 56 21.43 2.87 -15.70
N GLY A 57 21.47 4.15 -15.27
CA GLY A 57 21.94 5.29 -16.03
C GLY A 57 20.90 5.95 -16.94
N TYR A 58 19.63 5.59 -16.81
CA TYR A 58 18.53 6.23 -17.55
C TYR A 58 17.29 6.43 -16.67
N SER A 59 16.51 7.48 -16.96
CA SER A 59 15.22 7.70 -16.33
C SER A 59 14.13 6.86 -17.02
N THR A 60 13.06 6.62 -16.29
CA THR A 60 11.86 5.97 -16.82
C THR A 60 10.65 6.89 -16.64
N TRP A 61 9.59 6.70 -17.43
CA TRP A 61 8.35 7.45 -17.26
C TRP A 61 7.75 7.29 -15.83
N ILE A 62 8.07 6.18 -15.15
CA ILE A 62 7.67 5.94 -13.75
C ILE A 62 8.50 6.82 -12.82
N SER A 63 9.83 6.85 -12.99
CA SER A 63 10.69 7.70 -12.16
C SER A 63 10.38 9.18 -12.36
N ASP A 64 10.10 9.61 -13.59
CA ASP A 64 9.72 11.00 -13.88
C ASP A 64 8.42 11.38 -13.17
N ARG A 65 7.40 10.50 -13.20
CA ARG A 65 6.15 10.72 -12.48
C ARG A 65 6.36 10.79 -10.96
N ILE A 66 7.26 9.98 -10.41
CA ILE A 66 7.60 10.02 -8.98
C ILE A 66 8.29 11.34 -8.66
N LYS A 67 9.25 11.78 -9.48
CA LYS A 67 9.92 13.09 -9.34
C LYS A 67 8.92 14.24 -9.31
N ASP A 68 7.96 14.25 -10.22
CA ASP A 68 6.94 15.29 -10.28
C ASP A 68 6.07 15.32 -9.01
N ASN A 69 5.67 14.15 -8.51
CA ASN A 69 4.89 14.05 -7.29
C ASN A 69 5.71 14.49 -6.06
N VAL A 70 6.97 14.03 -5.95
CA VAL A 70 7.88 14.45 -4.88
C VAL A 70 8.07 15.95 -4.89
N ARG A 71 8.27 16.57 -6.06
CA ARG A 71 8.42 18.01 -6.19
C ARG A 71 7.19 18.76 -5.65
N LYS A 72 5.99 18.37 -6.09
CA LYS A 72 4.74 18.96 -5.61
C LYS A 72 4.59 18.84 -4.10
N GLU A 73 4.90 17.67 -3.54
CA GLU A 73 4.75 17.42 -2.11
C GLU A 73 5.77 18.19 -1.27
N MET A 74 7.02 18.30 -1.73
CA MET A 74 8.06 19.08 -1.03
C MET A 74 7.75 20.58 -1.09
N GLU A 75 7.33 21.11 -2.23
CA GLU A 75 6.93 22.51 -2.39
C GLU A 75 5.68 22.85 -1.55
N ALA A 76 4.69 21.98 -1.53
CA ALA A 76 3.49 22.16 -0.69
C ALA A 76 3.82 22.24 0.81
N ARG A 77 4.90 21.62 1.24
CA ARG A 77 5.43 21.69 2.63
C ARG A 77 6.36 22.86 2.87
N GLY A 78 6.60 23.71 1.86
CA GLY A 78 7.42 24.92 1.96
C GLY A 78 8.92 24.70 1.75
N TYR A 79 9.34 23.50 1.30
CA TYR A 79 10.73 23.28 0.90
C TYR A 79 10.98 23.80 -0.51
N ARG A 80 12.13 24.44 -0.72
CA ARG A 80 12.54 25.00 -2.01
C ARG A 80 13.52 24.07 -2.72
N TYR A 81 13.28 23.77 -3.98
CA TYR A 81 14.22 23.02 -4.82
C TYR A 81 15.46 23.84 -5.14
N VAL A 82 16.66 23.26 -5.00
CA VAL A 82 17.94 23.83 -5.40
C VAL A 82 18.84 22.73 -5.96
N GLU A 83 19.64 23.04 -6.98
CA GLU A 83 20.54 22.05 -7.59
C GLU A 83 21.83 21.87 -6.79
N ALA A 84 22.32 22.92 -6.16
CA ALA A 84 23.58 22.90 -5.43
C ALA A 84 23.38 23.13 -3.93
N SER A 85 24.13 22.38 -3.12
CA SER A 85 24.18 22.52 -1.65
C SER A 85 22.80 22.50 -0.98
N PRO A 86 21.93 21.51 -1.25
CA PRO A 86 20.66 21.38 -0.57
C PRO A 86 20.85 21.04 0.90
N ASP A 87 19.83 21.27 1.73
CA ASP A 87 19.79 20.76 3.10
C ASP A 87 19.39 19.28 3.12
N LEU A 88 18.42 18.90 2.26
CA LEU A 88 17.93 17.53 2.12
C LEU A 88 18.11 17.01 0.69
N GLN A 89 18.37 15.72 0.58
CA GLN A 89 18.35 15.00 -0.69
C GLN A 89 17.27 13.93 -0.64
N VAL A 90 16.44 13.85 -1.69
CA VAL A 90 15.39 12.86 -1.83
C VAL A 90 15.88 11.75 -2.74
N ASN A 91 15.92 10.53 -2.22
CA ASN A 91 16.16 9.32 -2.99
C ASN A 91 14.89 8.47 -3.03
N PHE A 92 14.71 7.65 -4.05
CA PHE A 92 13.62 6.68 -4.11
C PHE A 92 14.00 5.45 -4.92
N GLN A 93 13.41 4.32 -4.54
CA GLN A 93 13.59 3.04 -5.20
C GLN A 93 12.28 2.28 -5.27
N GLY A 94 12.13 1.47 -6.30
CA GLY A 94 10.98 0.58 -6.48
C GLY A 94 11.44 -0.86 -6.62
N VAL A 95 10.79 -1.77 -5.89
CA VAL A 95 11.04 -3.21 -5.96
C VAL A 95 9.72 -3.91 -6.25
N VAL A 96 9.73 -4.87 -7.17
CA VAL A 96 8.58 -5.73 -7.48
C VAL A 96 8.96 -7.16 -7.17
N GLN A 97 8.14 -7.84 -6.36
CA GLN A 97 8.35 -9.22 -5.94
C GLN A 97 7.11 -10.06 -6.23
N ASP A 98 7.33 -11.31 -6.61
CA ASP A 98 6.25 -12.29 -6.71
C ASP A 98 5.89 -12.79 -5.31
N ARG A 99 4.60 -12.76 -4.99
CA ARG A 99 4.03 -13.23 -3.73
C ARG A 99 3.08 -14.38 -3.99
N THR A 100 3.15 -15.36 -3.12
CA THR A 100 2.22 -16.49 -3.09
C THR A 100 1.52 -16.49 -1.74
N GLU A 101 0.21 -16.38 -1.76
CA GLU A 101 -0.65 -16.52 -0.57
C GLU A 101 -1.39 -17.85 -0.66
N VAL A 102 -1.36 -18.59 0.43
CA VAL A 102 -2.07 -19.85 0.57
C VAL A 102 -3.19 -19.65 1.59
N PHE A 103 -4.43 -19.81 1.14
CA PHE A 103 -5.61 -19.74 1.98
C PHE A 103 -6.18 -21.13 2.15
N SER A 104 -6.35 -21.57 3.37
CA SER A 104 -7.07 -22.80 3.70
C SER A 104 -8.41 -22.44 4.31
N MET A 105 -9.48 -22.90 3.68
CA MET A 105 -10.85 -22.70 4.17
C MET A 105 -11.45 -24.05 4.51
N PRO A 106 -11.87 -24.29 5.78
CA PRO A 106 -12.56 -25.51 6.13
C PRO A 106 -13.90 -25.59 5.40
N ARG A 107 -14.11 -26.67 4.70
CA ARG A 107 -15.38 -26.99 4.02
C ARG A 107 -15.96 -28.27 4.59
N SER A 108 -17.29 -28.32 4.63
CA SER A 108 -18.02 -29.53 4.94
C SER A 108 -18.57 -30.14 3.66
N GLY A 109 -18.55 -31.45 3.58
CA GLY A 109 -19.13 -32.23 2.49
C GLY A 109 -19.79 -33.48 3.03
N VAL A 110 -20.46 -34.23 2.16
CA VAL A 110 -21.01 -35.53 2.51
C VAL A 110 -20.34 -36.57 1.63
N GLN A 111 -19.68 -37.53 2.23
CA GLN A 111 -19.11 -38.68 1.55
C GLN A 111 -20.03 -39.89 1.71
N TYR A 112 -20.32 -40.58 0.64
CA TYR A 112 -21.23 -41.74 0.65
C TYR A 112 -20.42 -43.02 0.72
N PHE A 113 -20.73 -43.85 1.76
CA PHE A 113 -20.15 -45.17 1.93
C PHE A 113 -21.27 -46.23 1.80
N TYR A 114 -20.96 -47.35 1.14
CA TYR A 114 -21.89 -48.44 1.05
C TYR A 114 -21.93 -49.26 2.37
N ASN A 115 -23.08 -49.32 2.97
CA ASN A 115 -23.30 -50.09 4.19
C ASN A 115 -23.91 -51.46 3.85
N TYR A 116 -23.11 -52.52 3.94
CA TYR A 116 -23.50 -53.88 3.61
C TYR A 116 -24.63 -54.41 4.47
N ARG A 117 -24.76 -53.99 5.72
CA ARG A 117 -25.86 -54.42 6.61
C ARG A 117 -27.20 -53.81 6.20
N ARG A 118 -27.22 -52.60 5.67
CA ARG A 118 -28.42 -51.88 5.23
C ARG A 118 -28.68 -52.00 3.73
N ASN A 119 -27.75 -52.64 3.01
CA ASN A 119 -27.76 -52.72 1.55
C ASN A 119 -28.04 -51.38 0.86
N ALA A 120 -27.42 -50.30 1.40
CA ALA A 120 -27.63 -48.94 0.96
C ALA A 120 -26.39 -48.05 1.17
N TYR A 121 -26.31 -46.97 0.40
CA TYR A 121 -25.31 -45.91 0.64
C TYR A 121 -25.73 -45.03 1.80
N VAL A 122 -24.80 -44.78 2.72
CA VAL A 122 -24.99 -43.89 3.88
C VAL A 122 -24.08 -42.71 3.70
N GLY A 123 -24.66 -41.51 3.74
CA GLY A 123 -23.91 -40.26 3.74
C GLY A 123 -23.33 -39.98 5.11
N VAL A 124 -22.03 -39.72 5.15
CA VAL A 124 -21.29 -39.32 6.38
C VAL A 124 -20.74 -37.89 6.16
N PRO A 125 -21.05 -36.97 7.04
CA PRO A 125 -20.44 -35.62 6.97
C PRO A 125 -18.96 -35.74 7.16
N VAL A 126 -18.19 -35.09 6.24
CA VAL A 126 -16.73 -35.01 6.28
C VAL A 126 -16.33 -33.55 6.22
N TRP A 127 -15.23 -33.23 6.90
CA TRP A 127 -14.61 -31.92 6.86
C TRP A 127 -13.28 -32.04 6.12
N TYR A 128 -13.01 -31.11 5.24
CA TYR A 128 -11.74 -31.05 4.51
C TYR A 128 -11.33 -29.60 4.30
N ASP A 129 -10.05 -29.36 4.19
CA ASP A 129 -9.50 -28.03 3.92
C ASP A 129 -9.42 -27.82 2.41
N ASP A 130 -10.12 -26.81 1.93
CA ASP A 130 -10.02 -26.35 0.55
C ASP A 130 -8.92 -25.30 0.47
N THR A 131 -7.79 -25.69 -0.12
CA THR A 131 -6.59 -24.86 -0.19
C THR A 131 -6.55 -24.08 -1.51
N HIS A 132 -6.61 -22.77 -1.42
CA HIS A 132 -6.49 -21.86 -2.55
C HIS A 132 -5.13 -21.18 -2.56
N VAL A 133 -4.43 -21.25 -3.68
CA VAL A 133 -3.15 -20.59 -3.91
C VAL A 133 -3.37 -19.38 -4.80
N SER A 134 -3.14 -18.18 -4.26
CA SER A 134 -3.19 -16.92 -5.00
C SER A 134 -1.76 -16.41 -5.24
N ARG A 135 -1.42 -16.15 -6.51
CA ARG A 135 -0.14 -15.56 -6.91
C ARG A 135 -0.38 -14.14 -7.40
N TYR A 136 0.36 -13.18 -6.85
CA TYR A 136 0.31 -11.79 -7.28
C TYR A 136 1.69 -11.16 -7.20
N ARG A 137 1.85 -10.01 -7.85
CA ARG A 137 3.06 -9.19 -7.72
C ARG A 137 2.82 -8.07 -6.71
N GLU A 138 3.75 -7.92 -5.79
CA GLU A 138 3.77 -6.86 -4.81
C GLU A 138 4.85 -5.86 -5.19
N GLY A 139 4.46 -4.59 -5.27
CA GLY A 139 5.38 -3.48 -5.48
C GLY A 139 5.61 -2.74 -4.17
N THR A 140 6.85 -2.43 -3.87
CA THR A 140 7.24 -1.54 -2.78
C THR A 140 7.95 -0.34 -3.38
N LEU A 141 7.42 0.87 -3.12
CA LEU A 141 8.08 2.14 -3.40
C LEU A 141 8.60 2.68 -2.08
N THR A 142 9.91 2.89 -1.97
CA THR A 142 10.55 3.52 -0.82
C THR A 142 11.04 4.90 -1.23
N VAL A 143 10.81 5.90 -0.37
CA VAL A 143 11.30 7.27 -0.51
C VAL A 143 12.07 7.62 0.75
N ASP A 144 13.30 8.12 0.59
CA ASP A 144 14.19 8.48 1.67
C ASP A 144 14.54 9.96 1.61
N LEU A 145 14.56 10.63 2.78
CA LEU A 145 15.12 11.95 2.95
C LEU A 145 16.48 11.83 3.62
N VAL A 146 17.49 12.34 2.99
CA VAL A 146 18.89 12.31 3.45
C VAL A 146 19.34 13.72 3.80
N ASP A 147 19.87 13.92 5.00
CA ASP A 147 20.58 15.14 5.36
C ASP A 147 21.86 15.24 4.51
N ALA A 148 21.92 16.22 3.61
CA ALA A 148 22.98 16.33 2.63
C ALA A 148 24.35 16.62 3.27
N ARG A 149 24.39 17.33 4.42
CA ARG A 149 25.64 17.68 5.12
C ARG A 149 26.22 16.48 5.87
N ARG A 150 25.34 15.65 6.46
CA ARG A 150 25.74 14.48 7.25
C ARG A 150 25.78 13.20 6.43
N ASN A 151 25.26 13.25 5.21
CA ASN A 151 25.04 12.08 4.36
C ASN A 151 24.35 10.94 5.13
N ARG A 152 23.28 11.31 5.85
CA ARG A 152 22.55 10.40 6.72
C ARG A 152 21.05 10.47 6.45
N MET A 153 20.42 9.32 6.29
CA MET A 153 18.98 9.23 6.17
C MET A 153 18.33 9.75 7.47
N VAL A 154 17.39 10.67 7.33
CA VAL A 154 16.65 11.28 8.44
C VAL A 154 15.17 10.90 8.45
N TRP A 155 14.65 10.45 7.31
CA TRP A 155 13.27 9.97 7.19
C TRP A 155 13.19 8.97 6.05
N THR A 156 12.33 7.97 6.21
CA THR A 156 11.97 7.01 5.18
C THR A 156 10.47 6.76 5.16
N GLY A 157 9.93 6.53 3.97
CA GLY A 157 8.54 6.14 3.78
C GLY A 157 8.44 5.04 2.74
N ALA A 158 7.72 3.97 3.05
CA ALA A 158 7.48 2.86 2.15
C ALA A 158 5.99 2.70 1.87
N ALA A 159 5.63 2.61 0.60
CA ALA A 159 4.28 2.27 0.14
C ALA A 159 4.31 0.87 -0.49
N ILE A 160 3.50 -0.04 0.05
CA ILE A 160 3.43 -1.45 -0.36
C ILE A 160 2.05 -1.71 -0.95
N GLY A 161 1.99 -2.29 -2.14
CA GLY A 161 0.72 -2.57 -2.80
C GLY A 161 0.82 -3.64 -3.89
N ARG A 162 -0.33 -4.16 -4.31
CA ARG A 162 -0.41 -5.09 -5.43
C ARG A 162 -0.21 -4.36 -6.75
N VAL A 163 0.67 -4.90 -7.60
CA VAL A 163 0.87 -4.38 -8.96
C VAL A 163 -0.21 -4.94 -9.87
N VAL A 164 -1.18 -4.11 -10.22
CA VAL A 164 -2.23 -4.46 -11.17
C VAL A 164 -1.73 -4.15 -12.58
N LYS A 165 -1.63 -5.16 -13.46
CA LYS A 165 -1.50 -4.90 -14.89
C LYS A 165 -2.82 -4.28 -15.36
N LYS A 166 -2.84 -2.98 -15.67
CA LYS A 166 -3.89 -2.45 -16.54
C LYS A 166 -3.68 -3.08 -17.92
N THR A 167 -4.57 -3.95 -18.34
CA THR A 167 -4.67 -4.32 -19.75
C THR A 167 -5.11 -3.07 -20.49
N PRO A 168 -4.40 -2.60 -21.54
CA PRO A 168 -4.91 -1.53 -22.39
C PRO A 168 -6.21 -2.07 -23.04
N GLU A 169 -7.29 -1.32 -22.91
CA GLU A 169 -8.49 -1.49 -23.74
C GLU A 169 -8.18 -1.05 -25.15
#